data_56505a1785d2464fab6062df000f967f
#
_entry.id   56505a1785d2464fab6062df000f967f
#
_cell.length_a   1.000
_cell.length_b   1.000
_cell.length_c   1.000
_cell.angle_alpha   90.00
_cell.angle_beta   90.00
_cell.angle_gamma   90.00
#
_symmetry.space_group_name_H-M   'P 1'
#
loop_
_entity.id
_entity.type
_entity.pdbx_description
1 polymer ?
#
loop_
_entity_poly.entity_id
_entity_poly.type
_entity_poly.pdbx_seq_one_letter_code
_entity_poly.pdbx_strand_id
1 'polypeptide(L)'
;MTIKPGAMRNLHWNVNANEWHYYLRGKGQVALFGSGGRGKVAEFKPGDVAYIPQGFGHAIKNVGDEDLEIVQTWDNGKFEETDLDKWVKSSPRYLLANNFAGVPETTITRLKQA
;
A
#
# COMPACT_ATOMS: atom_id res chain seq x y z
N MET A 1 -4.02 6.17 12.41
CA MET A 1 -2.83 6.30 11.52
C MET A 1 -2.72 7.74 11.03
N THR A 2 -1.53 8.28 11.05
CA THR A 2 -1.23 9.62 10.54
C THR A 2 -0.16 9.53 9.48
N ILE A 3 -0.41 10.15 8.32
CA ILE A 3 0.54 10.20 7.21
C ILE A 3 0.85 11.67 6.92
N LYS A 4 2.13 12.05 6.97
CA LYS A 4 2.58 13.41 6.70
C LYS A 4 2.41 13.79 5.23
N PRO A 5 2.29 15.10 4.91
CA PRO A 5 2.21 15.54 3.51
C PRO A 5 3.34 14.97 2.65
N GLY A 6 2.99 14.44 1.48
CA GLY A 6 3.93 13.82 0.55
C GLY A 6 4.38 12.42 0.91
N ALA A 7 4.09 11.94 2.12
CA ALA A 7 4.40 10.57 2.54
C ALA A 7 3.31 9.59 2.12
N MET A 8 3.63 8.30 2.23
CA MET A 8 2.68 7.24 1.90
C MET A 8 2.84 6.04 2.83
N ARG A 9 1.76 5.31 3.00
CA ARG A 9 1.77 3.94 3.52
C ARG A 9 2.07 3.01 2.36
N ASN A 10 3.13 2.23 2.49
CA ASN A 10 3.65 1.39 1.42
C ASN A 10 2.63 0.39 0.87
N LEU A 11 2.91 -0.11 -0.33
CA LEU A 11 2.13 -1.18 -0.95
C LEU A 11 2.18 -2.43 -0.09
N HIS A 12 1.02 -2.91 0.30
CA HIS A 12 0.88 -4.11 1.13
C HIS A 12 -0.50 -4.74 0.91
N TRP A 13 -0.70 -5.93 1.46
CA TRP A 13 -2.02 -6.56 1.51
C TRP A 13 -2.18 -7.32 2.81
N ASN A 14 -3.44 -7.47 3.25
CA ASN A 14 -3.78 -8.27 4.41
C ASN A 14 -4.19 -9.66 3.95
N VAL A 15 -3.54 -10.70 4.48
CA VAL A 15 -3.77 -12.08 4.03
C VAL A 15 -4.98 -12.72 4.71
N ASN A 16 -5.41 -12.21 5.85
CA ASN A 16 -6.43 -12.84 6.69
C ASN A 16 -7.48 -11.89 7.27
N ALA A 17 -7.64 -10.70 6.69
CA ALA A 17 -8.58 -9.72 7.21
C ALA A 17 -9.06 -8.78 6.12
N ASN A 18 -10.29 -8.31 6.26
CA ASN A 18 -10.80 -7.15 5.56
C ASN A 18 -10.46 -5.90 6.36
N GLU A 19 -10.28 -4.78 5.68
CA GLU A 19 -9.89 -3.51 6.29
C GLU A 19 -10.89 -2.42 5.95
N TRP A 20 -11.20 -1.59 6.95
CA TRP A 20 -12.04 -0.41 6.78
C TRP A 20 -11.25 0.83 7.15
N HIS A 21 -11.45 1.91 6.39
CA HIS A 21 -10.89 3.22 6.69
C HIS A 21 -12.01 4.23 6.90
N TYR A 22 -11.85 5.08 7.92
CA TYR A 22 -12.65 6.28 8.08
C TYR A 22 -11.72 7.48 8.11
N TYR A 23 -11.92 8.41 7.18
CA TYR A 23 -11.05 9.57 6.99
C TYR A 23 -11.49 10.70 7.90
N LEU A 24 -10.60 11.13 8.81
CA LEU A 24 -10.88 12.16 9.80
C LEU A 24 -10.41 13.53 9.33
N ARG A 25 -9.23 13.61 8.68
CA ARG A 25 -8.57 14.86 8.33
C ARG A 25 -7.66 14.65 7.13
N GLY A 26 -7.52 15.70 6.31
CA GLY A 26 -6.61 15.67 5.16
C GLY A 26 -7.21 15.02 3.93
N LYS A 27 -6.40 14.91 2.89
CA LYS A 27 -6.79 14.31 1.60
C LYS A 27 -5.89 13.13 1.29
N GLY A 28 -6.48 11.95 1.16
CA GLY A 28 -5.77 10.71 0.83
C GLY A 28 -6.09 10.22 -0.57
N GLN A 29 -5.10 9.61 -1.21
CA GLN A 29 -5.27 8.85 -2.43
C GLN A 29 -4.98 7.38 -2.13
N VAL A 30 -5.93 6.51 -2.44
CA VAL A 30 -5.79 5.06 -2.23
C VAL A 30 -5.66 4.40 -3.58
N ALA A 31 -4.59 3.63 -3.76
CA ALA A 31 -4.44 2.71 -4.88
C ALA A 31 -4.85 1.32 -4.41
N LEU A 32 -5.72 0.65 -5.17
CA LEU A 32 -6.22 -0.68 -4.88
C LEU A 32 -5.93 -1.59 -6.06
N PHE A 33 -5.41 -2.78 -5.79
CA PHE A 33 -5.05 -3.77 -6.80
C PHE A 33 -5.61 -5.14 -6.43
N GLY A 34 -6.37 -5.73 -7.34
CA GLY A 34 -6.97 -7.04 -7.16
C GLY A 34 -6.52 -8.03 -8.22
N SER A 35 -7.07 -9.23 -8.17
CA SER A 35 -6.78 -10.30 -9.12
C SER A 35 -7.17 -9.90 -10.56
N GLY A 36 -6.49 -10.49 -11.54
CA GLY A 36 -6.72 -10.20 -12.95
C GLY A 36 -6.15 -8.87 -13.42
N GLY A 37 -5.17 -8.30 -12.68
CA GLY A 37 -4.52 -7.05 -13.03
C GLY A 37 -5.40 -5.81 -12.87
N ARG A 38 -6.52 -5.92 -12.13
CA ARG A 38 -7.43 -4.80 -11.92
C ARG A 38 -6.87 -3.84 -10.89
N GLY A 39 -6.63 -2.60 -11.31
CA GLY A 39 -6.20 -1.53 -10.44
C GLY A 39 -7.20 -0.38 -10.43
N LYS A 40 -7.32 0.29 -9.29
CA LYS A 40 -8.17 1.46 -9.14
C LYS A 40 -7.49 2.45 -8.20
N VAL A 41 -7.61 3.73 -8.53
CA VAL A 41 -7.13 4.82 -7.68
C VAL A 41 -8.33 5.71 -7.36
N ALA A 42 -8.50 6.07 -6.10
CA ALA A 42 -9.56 6.96 -5.65
C ALA A 42 -9.03 7.94 -4.61
N GLU A 43 -9.62 9.13 -4.56
CA GLU A 43 -9.33 10.13 -3.55
C GLU A 43 -10.39 10.11 -2.46
N PHE A 44 -9.94 10.35 -1.22
CA PHE A 44 -10.79 10.38 -0.03
C PHE A 44 -10.56 11.66 0.75
N LYS A 45 -11.62 12.19 1.32
CA LYS A 45 -11.65 13.40 2.14
C LYS A 45 -12.31 13.13 3.48
N PRO A 46 -12.27 14.04 4.45
CA PRO A 46 -12.91 13.84 5.75
C PRO A 46 -14.36 13.42 5.63
N GLY A 47 -14.75 12.39 6.39
CA GLY A 47 -16.07 11.80 6.36
C GLY A 47 -16.25 10.62 5.41
N ASP A 48 -15.29 10.40 4.50
CA ASP A 48 -15.36 9.27 3.58
C ASP A 48 -14.98 7.95 4.27
N VAL A 49 -15.51 6.87 3.73
CA VAL A 49 -15.23 5.50 4.17
C VAL A 49 -14.68 4.70 3.01
N ALA A 50 -13.61 3.94 3.25
CA ALA A 50 -13.07 2.99 2.28
C ALA A 50 -13.15 1.57 2.84
N TYR A 51 -13.42 0.63 1.95
CA TYR A 51 -13.40 -0.80 2.25
C TYR A 51 -12.36 -1.48 1.37
N ILE A 52 -11.46 -2.23 2.01
CA ILE A 52 -10.40 -2.96 1.33
C ILE A 52 -10.60 -4.45 1.62
N PRO A 53 -11.06 -5.22 0.63
CA PRO A 53 -11.25 -6.66 0.81
C PRO A 53 -9.94 -7.38 1.13
N GLN A 54 -10.05 -8.48 1.86
CA GLN A 54 -8.94 -9.37 2.14
C GLN A 54 -8.19 -9.74 0.84
N GLY A 55 -6.86 -9.70 0.89
CA GLY A 55 -6.00 -10.08 -0.22
C GLY A 55 -5.79 -8.99 -1.27
N PHE A 56 -6.51 -7.86 -1.20
CA PHE A 56 -6.31 -6.76 -2.14
C PHE A 56 -5.09 -5.93 -1.76
N GLY A 57 -4.15 -5.80 -2.71
CA GLY A 57 -3.00 -4.92 -2.54
C GLY A 57 -3.45 -3.46 -2.51
N HIS A 58 -2.88 -2.67 -1.62
CA HIS A 58 -3.22 -1.25 -1.54
C HIS A 58 -2.08 -0.41 -0.99
N ALA A 59 -2.16 0.88 -1.28
CA ALA A 59 -1.28 1.90 -0.76
C ALA A 59 -2.09 3.17 -0.51
N ILE A 60 -1.66 3.96 0.45
CA ILE A 60 -2.30 5.23 0.79
C ILE A 60 -1.26 6.34 0.73
N LYS A 61 -1.55 7.36 -0.05
CA LYS A 61 -0.67 8.54 -0.15
C LYS A 61 -1.40 9.77 0.37
N ASN A 62 -0.69 10.58 1.14
CA ASN A 62 -1.17 11.91 1.48
C ASN A 62 -0.93 12.84 0.29
N VAL A 63 -2.01 13.29 -0.34
CA VAL A 63 -1.96 14.21 -1.50
C VAL A 63 -2.39 15.64 -1.14
N GLY A 64 -2.63 15.89 0.15
CA GLY A 64 -2.94 17.22 0.67
C GLY A 64 -1.72 17.93 1.23
N ASP A 65 -1.98 19.09 1.84
CA ASP A 65 -0.96 19.96 2.45
C ASP A 65 -0.94 19.89 3.98
N GLU A 66 -1.79 19.07 4.57
CA GLU A 66 -1.84 18.82 6.01
C GLU A 66 -1.74 17.32 6.31
N ASP A 67 -1.62 16.96 7.59
CA ASP A 67 -1.60 15.55 8.00
C ASP A 67 -2.87 14.84 7.57
N LEU A 68 -2.71 13.64 7.03
CA LEU A 68 -3.81 12.73 6.73
C LEU A 68 -4.03 11.83 7.94
N GLU A 69 -5.20 11.93 8.55
CA GLU A 69 -5.57 11.13 9.72
C GLU A 69 -6.69 10.16 9.36
N ILE A 70 -6.46 8.87 9.63
CA ILE A 70 -7.38 7.79 9.25
C ILE A 70 -7.55 6.86 10.45
N VAL A 71 -8.80 6.52 10.76
CA VAL A 71 -9.11 5.38 11.63
C VAL A 71 -9.16 4.14 10.76
N GLN A 72 -8.39 3.13 11.14
CA GLN A 72 -8.36 1.85 10.44
C GLN A 72 -8.88 0.76 11.37
N THR A 73 -9.70 -0.13 10.82
CA THR A 73 -10.21 -1.29 11.55
C THR A 73 -10.11 -2.54 10.68
N TRP A 74 -9.89 -3.67 11.33
CA TRP A 74 -9.81 -4.99 10.69
C TRP A 74 -10.81 -5.92 11.36
N ASP A 75 -11.34 -6.86 10.60
CA ASP A 75 -12.29 -7.85 11.11
C ASP A 75 -11.62 -9.11 11.69
N ASN A 76 -10.33 -9.01 12.00
CA ASN A 76 -9.55 -10.05 12.65
C ASN A 76 -8.64 -9.43 13.70
N GLY A 77 -8.74 -9.89 14.95
CA GLY A 77 -7.91 -9.38 16.05
C GLY A 77 -6.41 -9.65 15.89
N LYS A 78 -6.03 -10.56 15.00
CA LYS A 78 -4.63 -10.85 14.65
C LYS A 78 -4.45 -10.79 13.14
N PHE A 79 -4.72 -9.62 12.56
CA PHE A 79 -4.50 -9.44 11.13
C PHE A 79 -3.00 -9.55 10.79
N GLU A 80 -2.73 -10.11 9.63
CA GLU A 80 -1.36 -10.27 9.10
C GLU A 80 -1.21 -9.49 7.80
N GLU A 81 -0.08 -8.81 7.66
CA GLU A 81 0.25 -8.00 6.49
C GLU A 81 1.44 -8.60 5.74
N THR A 82 1.42 -8.45 4.42
CA THR A 82 2.57 -8.68 3.56
C THR A 82 2.89 -7.39 2.83
N ASP A 83 4.11 -6.90 3.00
CA ASP A 83 4.58 -5.68 2.38
C ASP A 83 5.40 -5.99 1.13
N LEU A 84 5.15 -5.26 0.05
CA LEU A 84 5.87 -5.46 -1.20
C LEU A 84 7.36 -5.16 -1.06
N ASP A 85 7.74 -4.12 -0.33
CA ASP A 85 9.14 -3.77 -0.11
C ASP A 85 9.89 -4.86 0.65
N LYS A 86 9.26 -5.49 1.63
CA LYS A 86 9.84 -6.62 2.37
C LYS A 86 10.02 -7.83 1.47
N TRP A 87 9.05 -8.09 0.60
CA TRP A 87 9.16 -9.18 -0.37
C TRP A 87 10.34 -8.94 -1.31
N VAL A 88 10.45 -7.75 -1.88
CA VAL A 88 11.57 -7.39 -2.77
C VAL A 88 12.90 -7.52 -2.04
N LYS A 89 13.01 -7.00 -0.81
CA LYS A 89 14.25 -7.05 -0.03
C LYS A 89 14.68 -8.47 0.33
N SER A 90 13.74 -9.34 0.60
CA SER A 90 14.02 -10.74 0.95
C SER A 90 14.28 -11.65 -0.25
N SER A 91 13.97 -11.18 -1.46
CA SER A 91 14.13 -11.99 -2.67
C SER A 91 15.57 -11.95 -3.20
N PRO A 92 16.10 -13.09 -3.70
CA PRO A 92 17.40 -13.10 -4.37
C PRO A 92 17.43 -12.21 -5.60
N ARG A 93 18.59 -11.60 -5.87
CA ARG A 93 18.74 -10.69 -7.02
C ARG A 93 18.35 -11.32 -8.36
N TYR A 94 18.73 -12.58 -8.57
CA TYR A 94 18.45 -13.25 -9.85
C TYR A 94 16.96 -13.43 -10.11
N LEU A 95 16.15 -13.63 -9.06
CA LEU A 95 14.70 -13.73 -9.22
C LEU A 95 14.10 -12.37 -9.58
N LEU A 96 14.59 -11.30 -8.94
CA LEU A 96 14.13 -9.94 -9.27
C LEU A 96 14.52 -9.57 -10.71
N ALA A 97 15.75 -9.88 -11.11
CA ALA A 97 16.22 -9.59 -12.47
C ALA A 97 15.39 -10.34 -13.53
N ASN A 98 15.00 -11.58 -13.24
CA ASN A 98 14.17 -12.36 -14.17
C ASN A 98 12.75 -11.82 -14.29
N ASN A 99 12.17 -11.33 -13.17
CA ASN A 99 10.81 -10.79 -13.18
C ASN A 99 10.75 -9.38 -13.78
N PHE A 100 11.83 -8.62 -13.65
CA PHE A 100 11.91 -7.25 -14.19
C PHE A 100 12.85 -7.21 -15.37
N ALA A 101 12.56 -8.02 -16.40
CA ALA A 101 13.35 -8.07 -17.62
C ALA A 101 13.50 -6.68 -18.26
N GLY A 102 14.73 -6.32 -18.62
CA GLY A 102 15.06 -5.00 -19.16
C GLY A 102 15.29 -3.91 -18.10
N VAL A 103 15.11 -4.22 -16.82
CA VAL A 103 15.43 -3.29 -15.74
C VAL A 103 16.94 -3.36 -15.43
N PRO A 104 17.66 -2.21 -15.38
CA PRO A 104 19.08 -2.20 -15.06
C PRO A 104 19.38 -2.80 -13.71
N GLU A 105 20.52 -3.46 -13.58
CA GLU A 105 21.02 -4.06 -12.32
C GLU A 105 21.12 -3.03 -11.20
N THR A 106 21.46 -1.78 -11.54
CA THR A 106 21.50 -0.67 -10.59
C THR A 106 20.14 -0.37 -9.98
N THR A 107 19.06 -0.51 -10.76
CA THR A 107 17.68 -0.33 -10.26
C THR A 107 17.31 -1.45 -9.28
N ILE A 108 17.66 -2.71 -9.59
CA ILE A 108 17.45 -3.84 -8.68
C ILE A 108 18.15 -3.60 -7.34
N THR A 109 19.41 -3.14 -7.40
CA THR A 109 20.19 -2.82 -6.21
C THR A 109 19.48 -1.75 -5.35
N ARG A 110 18.99 -0.69 -5.98
CA ARG A 110 18.28 0.39 -5.29
C ARG A 110 16.97 -0.09 -4.64
N LEU A 111 16.22 -0.93 -5.32
CA LEU A 111 14.99 -1.52 -4.77
C LEU A 111 15.26 -2.32 -3.50
N LYS A 112 16.37 -3.05 -3.46
CA LYS A 112 16.74 -3.86 -2.28
C LYS A 112 17.27 -3.01 -1.12
N GLN A 113 17.75 -1.82 -1.38
CA GLN A 113 18.32 -0.90 -0.39
C GLN A 113 17.30 0.12 0.14
N ALA A 114 16.22 0.32 -0.57
CA ALA A 114 15.20 1.32 -0.25
C ALA A 114 14.51 1.08 1.09
#